data_5669a0eb742f22c49dafde823c517f21
#
_entry.id   5669a0eb742f22c49dafde823c517f21
#
_cell.length_a   1.000
_cell.length_b   1.000
_cell.length_c   1.000
_cell.angle_alpha   90.00
_cell.angle_beta   90.00
_cell.angle_gamma   90.00
#
_symmetry.space_group_name_H-M   'P 1'
#
loop_
_entity.id
_entity.type
_entity.pdbx_description
1 polymer ?
#
loop_
_entity_poly.entity_id
_entity_poly.type
_entity_poly.pdbx_seq_one_letter_code
_entity_poly.pdbx_strand_id
1 'polypeptide(L)'
;MDSLPKIWLQAWETLSTRAIEGLFNYVEPYKTYRPYLRVWRVAAVSNERGASTKTGGTTTPCTSLVDTKFGTMYDNVSNSAWCGLYDKGYPGQPGKTLNDLWTFVSEALPENATETANNGGCAVVCIMNVPVYKGLVNYYTGTKRTIGFVCASTGTTGSMTGYENVFVHEIGGHAIGHLADCYISS
;
A
#
# COMPACT_ATOMS: atom_id res chain seq x y z
N MET A 1 -5.72 -24.33 8.22
CA MET A 1 -5.03 -23.05 7.94
C MET A 1 -3.59 -23.39 7.58
N ASP A 2 -3.31 -23.39 6.29
CA ASP A 2 -1.96 -23.69 5.82
C ASP A 2 -1.06 -22.51 6.22
N SER A 3 0.00 -22.82 6.95
CA SER A 3 0.99 -21.82 7.36
C SER A 3 1.69 -21.27 6.12
N LEU A 4 1.80 -19.95 6.02
CA LEU A 4 2.61 -19.28 5.00
C LEU A 4 4.00 -19.95 4.92
N PRO A 5 4.54 -20.16 3.72
CA PRO A 5 5.95 -20.55 3.58
C PRO A 5 6.81 -19.51 4.31
N LYS A 6 7.74 -19.97 5.17
CA LYS A 6 8.58 -19.11 6.01
C LYS A 6 9.29 -17.97 5.26
N ILE A 7 9.69 -18.23 4.00
CA ILE A 7 10.35 -17.25 3.12
C ILE A 7 9.45 -16.05 2.80
N TRP A 8 8.15 -16.27 2.59
CA TRP A 8 7.19 -15.22 2.25
C TRP A 8 6.89 -14.33 3.45
N LEU A 9 6.75 -14.95 4.61
CA LEU A 9 6.53 -14.23 5.86
C LEU A 9 7.74 -13.35 6.19
N GLN A 10 8.96 -13.87 6.04
CA GLN A 10 10.19 -13.11 6.28
C GLN A 10 10.35 -11.92 5.33
N ALA A 11 10.03 -12.07 4.04
CA ALA A 11 10.06 -10.96 3.08
C ALA A 11 9.05 -9.88 3.45
N TRP A 12 7.83 -10.25 3.82
CA TRP A 12 6.81 -9.33 4.27
C TRP A 12 7.19 -8.62 5.57
N GLU A 13 7.73 -9.33 6.55
CA GLU A 13 8.22 -8.74 7.80
C GLU A 13 9.33 -7.72 7.53
N THR A 14 10.29 -8.06 6.68
CA THR A 14 11.38 -7.15 6.30
C THR A 14 10.84 -5.88 5.67
N LEU A 15 9.97 -5.99 4.67
CA LEU A 15 9.41 -4.83 3.97
C LEU A 15 8.57 -3.95 4.89
N SER A 16 7.70 -4.54 5.69
CA SER A 16 6.86 -3.79 6.63
C SER A 16 7.67 -3.11 7.73
N THR A 17 8.73 -3.75 8.22
CA THR A 17 9.65 -3.17 9.21
C THR A 17 10.39 -1.97 8.61
N ARG A 18 10.98 -2.11 7.42
CA ARG A 18 11.68 -1.01 6.74
C ARG A 18 10.77 0.20 6.51
N ALA A 19 9.52 -0.01 6.11
CA ALA A 19 8.54 1.06 5.93
C ALA A 19 8.28 1.83 7.25
N ILE A 20 8.03 1.08 8.31
CA ILE A 20 7.75 1.64 9.65
C ILE A 20 8.97 2.39 10.19
N GLU A 21 10.15 1.79 10.12
CA GLU A 21 11.39 2.41 10.58
C GLU A 21 11.75 3.65 9.75
N GLY A 22 11.57 3.60 8.43
CA GLY A 22 11.80 4.72 7.54
C GLY A 22 10.98 5.95 7.94
N LEU A 23 9.69 5.75 8.20
CA LEU A 23 8.81 6.85 8.60
C LEU A 23 9.06 7.32 10.04
N PHE A 24 9.13 6.42 11.00
CA PHE A 24 9.09 6.77 12.41
C PHE A 24 10.45 6.99 13.07
N ASN A 25 11.55 6.60 12.43
CA ASN A 25 12.89 6.83 12.99
C ASN A 25 13.59 8.03 12.35
N TYR A 26 13.22 8.40 11.13
CA TYR A 26 13.98 9.39 10.37
C TYR A 26 13.18 10.63 9.95
N VAL A 27 11.85 10.61 9.99
CA VAL A 27 11.03 11.70 9.44
C VAL A 27 10.25 12.43 10.53
N GLU A 28 10.45 13.74 10.64
CA GLU A 28 9.59 14.60 11.45
C GLU A 28 8.33 15.01 10.69
N PRO A 29 7.19 15.14 11.35
CA PRO A 29 6.98 15.05 12.82
C PRO A 29 6.74 13.63 13.35
N TYR A 30 6.76 12.60 12.49
CA TYR A 30 6.38 11.22 12.84
C TYR A 30 7.30 10.61 13.88
N LYS A 31 8.59 10.94 13.84
CA LYS A 31 9.55 10.52 14.86
C LYS A 31 9.17 11.03 16.25
N THR A 32 8.87 12.31 16.36
CA THR A 32 8.46 12.95 17.62
C THR A 32 7.12 12.41 18.13
N TYR A 33 6.14 12.23 17.21
CA TYR A 33 4.80 11.77 17.58
C TYR A 33 4.64 10.24 17.56
N ARG A 34 5.71 9.49 17.35
CA ARG A 34 5.68 8.00 17.35
C ARG A 34 4.94 7.39 18.53
N PRO A 35 5.06 7.88 19.78
CA PRO A 35 4.35 7.30 20.95
C PRO A 35 2.83 7.42 20.87
N TYR A 36 2.31 8.31 20.07
CA TYR A 36 0.86 8.55 19.87
C TYR A 36 0.27 7.79 18.69
N LEU A 37 1.11 7.12 17.89
CA LEU A 37 0.71 6.40 16.69
C LEU A 37 0.79 4.89 16.92
N ARG A 38 -0.27 4.18 16.59
CA ARG A 38 -0.29 2.71 16.62
C ARG A 38 -0.19 2.18 15.20
N VAL A 39 0.70 1.23 15.00
CA VAL A 39 0.91 0.58 13.71
C VAL A 39 0.58 -0.90 13.85
N TRP A 40 -0.30 -1.35 12.97
CA TRP A 40 -0.72 -2.74 12.88
C TRP A 40 -0.18 -3.33 11.58
N ARG A 41 0.30 -4.56 11.64
CA ARG A 41 0.73 -5.30 10.46
C ARG A 41 -0.21 -6.45 10.22
N VAL A 42 -0.87 -6.43 9.07
CA VAL A 42 -1.83 -7.47 8.68
C VAL A 42 -1.29 -8.19 7.45
N ALA A 43 -0.93 -9.46 7.60
CA ALA A 43 -0.42 -10.27 6.52
C ALA A 43 -1.55 -10.74 5.60
N ALA A 44 -1.42 -10.46 4.30
CA ALA A 44 -2.34 -10.92 3.28
C ALA A 44 -1.65 -11.95 2.38
N VAL A 45 -2.21 -13.15 2.32
CA VAL A 45 -1.68 -14.24 1.48
C VAL A 45 -2.27 -14.15 0.10
N SER A 46 -1.42 -14.08 -0.92
CA SER A 46 -1.79 -14.14 -2.34
C SER A 46 -1.46 -15.52 -2.91
N ASN A 47 -2.20 -15.95 -3.93
CA ASN A 47 -1.90 -17.19 -4.64
C ASN A 47 -0.62 -17.07 -5.48
N GLU A 48 -0.36 -15.87 -6.01
CA GLU A 48 0.82 -15.56 -6.81
C GLU A 48 1.57 -14.35 -6.25
N ARG A 49 2.87 -14.31 -6.53
CA ARG A 49 3.74 -13.20 -6.16
C ARG A 49 3.69 -12.10 -7.21
N GLY A 50 3.69 -10.84 -6.77
CA GLY A 50 3.77 -9.69 -7.66
C GLY A 50 2.50 -8.85 -7.66
N ALA A 51 2.21 -8.26 -8.79
CA ALA A 51 0.97 -7.55 -9.08
C ALA A 51 0.71 -7.56 -10.58
N SER A 52 -0.55 -7.45 -10.97
CA SER A 52 -0.95 -7.29 -12.35
C SER A 52 -0.39 -6.00 -12.96
N THR A 53 -0.23 -5.96 -14.27
CA THR A 53 0.26 -4.77 -14.97
C THR A 53 -0.73 -4.27 -16.01
N LYS A 54 -0.76 -2.96 -16.22
CA LYS A 54 -1.37 -2.32 -17.38
C LYS A 54 -0.36 -1.40 -18.06
N THR A 55 -0.65 -0.97 -19.25
CA THR A 55 0.17 -0.01 -20.00
C THR A 55 -0.71 1.14 -20.44
N GLY A 56 -0.66 2.25 -19.72
CA GLY A 56 -1.40 3.49 -20.00
C GLY A 56 -2.89 3.46 -19.66
N GLY A 57 -3.42 4.60 -19.28
CA GLY A 57 -4.85 4.88 -19.07
C GLY A 57 -5.59 4.06 -18.03
N THR A 58 -6.72 4.59 -17.55
CA THR A 58 -7.59 3.89 -16.58
C THR A 58 -8.45 2.82 -17.22
N THR A 59 -8.69 2.91 -18.54
CA THR A 59 -9.55 2.01 -19.33
C THR A 59 -8.79 0.92 -20.09
N THR A 60 -7.45 0.98 -20.07
CA THR A 60 -6.63 0.01 -20.80
C THR A 60 -6.74 -1.38 -20.17
N PRO A 61 -6.93 -2.44 -20.96
CA PRO A 61 -6.92 -3.80 -20.45
C PRO A 61 -5.62 -4.12 -19.70
N CYS A 62 -5.71 -4.97 -18.70
CA CYS A 62 -4.55 -5.50 -18.02
C CYS A 62 -3.67 -6.26 -19.03
N THR A 63 -2.38 -5.96 -19.05
CA THR A 63 -1.41 -6.59 -19.97
C THR A 63 -0.81 -7.86 -19.40
N SER A 64 -0.79 -7.98 -18.08
CA SER A 64 -0.38 -9.19 -17.38
C SER A 64 -1.19 -9.34 -16.10
N LEU A 65 -1.81 -10.48 -15.92
CA LEU A 65 -2.62 -10.80 -14.76
C LEU A 65 -1.82 -11.63 -13.74
N VAL A 66 -1.93 -11.25 -12.47
CA VAL A 66 -1.34 -11.95 -11.33
C VAL A 66 -2.42 -12.13 -10.26
N ASP A 67 -2.61 -13.36 -9.80
CA ASP A 67 -3.64 -13.71 -8.81
C ASP A 67 -3.21 -13.31 -7.39
N THR A 68 -3.31 -12.03 -7.10
CA THR A 68 -3.04 -11.51 -5.76
C THR A 68 -4.31 -11.41 -4.93
N LYS A 69 -4.18 -11.45 -3.60
CA LYS A 69 -5.30 -11.41 -2.65
C LYS A 69 -6.32 -10.30 -2.93
N PHE A 70 -5.83 -9.14 -3.34
CA PHE A 70 -6.67 -7.97 -3.60
C PHE A 70 -6.71 -7.57 -5.08
N GLY A 71 -6.16 -8.38 -5.99
CA GLY A 71 -6.06 -7.99 -7.41
C GLY A 71 -5.24 -6.73 -7.60
N THR A 72 -4.12 -6.62 -6.91
CA THR A 72 -3.24 -5.43 -7.00
C THR A 72 -2.66 -5.28 -8.40
N MET A 73 -2.57 -4.04 -8.86
CA MET A 73 -2.10 -3.70 -10.21
C MET A 73 -1.29 -2.40 -10.21
N TYR A 74 -0.37 -2.26 -11.14
CA TYR A 74 0.33 -1.00 -11.37
C TYR A 74 0.41 -0.70 -12.88
N ASP A 75 0.56 0.59 -13.20
CA ASP A 75 0.79 1.02 -14.58
C ASP A 75 2.27 0.88 -14.92
N ASN A 76 2.59 0.14 -15.99
CA ASN A 76 3.97 -0.11 -16.42
C ASN A 76 4.58 1.04 -17.23
N VAL A 77 3.88 2.16 -17.40
CA VAL A 77 4.43 3.36 -18.01
C VAL A 77 5.37 4.06 -17.04
N SER A 78 6.55 4.47 -17.51
CA SER A 78 7.60 5.04 -16.66
C SER A 78 7.18 6.30 -15.91
N ASN A 79 6.39 7.15 -16.52
CA ASN A 79 5.93 8.43 -15.94
C ASN A 79 4.63 8.33 -15.17
N SER A 80 4.05 7.14 -15.02
CA SER A 80 2.84 6.93 -14.24
C SER A 80 3.17 6.50 -12.82
N ALA A 81 2.68 7.24 -11.83
CA ALA A 81 2.73 6.84 -10.42
C ALA A 81 1.63 5.83 -10.06
N TRP A 82 0.69 5.58 -10.96
CA TRP A 82 -0.51 4.83 -10.67
C TRP A 82 -0.24 3.38 -10.23
N CYS A 83 -0.78 3.03 -9.09
CA CYS A 83 -0.92 1.67 -8.59
C CYS A 83 -2.22 1.57 -7.76
N GLY A 84 -2.79 0.37 -7.64
CA GLY A 84 -4.07 0.22 -6.97
C GLY A 84 -4.64 -1.18 -7.11
N LEU A 85 -5.96 -1.28 -7.18
CA LEU A 85 -6.68 -2.55 -7.38
C LEU A 85 -7.16 -2.68 -8.83
N TYR A 86 -7.22 -3.92 -9.31
CA TYR A 86 -7.81 -4.26 -10.59
C TYR A 86 -9.28 -4.67 -10.38
N ASP A 87 -10.19 -3.80 -10.75
CA ASP A 87 -11.62 -3.92 -10.49
C ASP A 87 -12.33 -5.04 -11.27
N LYS A 88 -11.71 -5.52 -12.36
CA LYS A 88 -12.27 -6.61 -13.18
C LYS A 88 -11.89 -8.00 -12.71
N GLY A 89 -10.95 -8.09 -11.76
CA GLY A 89 -10.50 -9.35 -11.20
C GLY A 89 -9.62 -10.20 -12.12
N TYR A 90 -9.19 -11.32 -11.60
CA TYR A 90 -8.47 -12.37 -12.30
C TYR A 90 -9.47 -13.34 -12.95
N PRO A 91 -9.17 -13.97 -14.09
CA PRO A 91 -10.07 -14.96 -14.69
C PRO A 91 -10.55 -16.02 -13.69
N GLY A 92 -11.85 -16.12 -13.53
CA GLY A 92 -12.48 -17.01 -12.55
C GLY A 92 -12.57 -16.47 -11.11
N GLN A 93 -12.08 -15.26 -10.85
CA GLN A 93 -12.20 -14.57 -9.57
C GLN A 93 -12.80 -13.17 -9.76
N PRO A 94 -13.73 -12.74 -8.91
CA PRO A 94 -14.30 -11.41 -9.00
C PRO A 94 -13.23 -10.34 -8.71
N GLY A 95 -13.37 -9.18 -9.31
CA GLY A 95 -12.58 -8.00 -8.98
C GLY A 95 -12.74 -7.62 -7.52
N LYS A 96 -11.71 -6.99 -6.97
CA LYS A 96 -11.69 -6.50 -5.59
C LYS A 96 -11.84 -5.00 -5.58
N THR A 97 -12.57 -4.52 -4.61
CA THR A 97 -12.77 -3.09 -4.36
C THR A 97 -11.89 -2.62 -3.19
N LEU A 98 -11.78 -1.31 -3.05
CA LEU A 98 -11.12 -0.72 -1.88
C LEU A 98 -11.88 -1.05 -0.58
N ASN A 99 -13.19 -1.30 -0.68
CA ASN A 99 -13.98 -1.75 0.46
C ASN A 99 -13.61 -3.18 0.89
N ASP A 100 -13.29 -4.07 -0.04
CA ASP A 100 -12.82 -5.43 0.31
C ASP A 100 -11.49 -5.38 1.05
N LEU A 101 -10.56 -4.52 0.61
CA LEU A 101 -9.30 -4.29 1.31
C LEU A 101 -9.53 -3.73 2.72
N TRP A 102 -10.41 -2.74 2.83
CA TRP A 102 -10.76 -2.13 4.11
C TRP A 102 -11.38 -3.15 5.07
N THR A 103 -12.36 -3.91 4.61
CA THR A 103 -13.02 -4.95 5.40
C THR A 103 -12.02 -5.97 5.91
N PHE A 104 -11.16 -6.50 5.05
CA PHE A 104 -10.12 -7.45 5.44
C PHE A 104 -9.21 -6.92 6.55
N VAL A 105 -8.79 -5.67 6.46
CA VAL A 105 -7.94 -5.05 7.49
C VAL A 105 -8.73 -4.84 8.77
N SER A 106 -9.95 -4.32 8.70
CA SER A 106 -10.77 -4.03 9.88
C SER A 106 -11.15 -5.29 10.66
N GLU A 107 -11.38 -6.40 9.98
CA GLU A 107 -11.65 -7.70 10.63
C GLU A 107 -10.42 -8.25 11.37
N ALA A 108 -9.21 -7.87 10.97
CA ALA A 108 -7.97 -8.27 11.61
C ALA A 108 -7.57 -7.36 12.80
N LEU A 109 -8.22 -6.20 12.94
CA LEU A 109 -7.92 -5.26 14.01
C LEU A 109 -8.72 -5.55 15.29
N PRO A 110 -8.20 -5.21 16.47
CA PRO A 110 -9.00 -5.18 17.70
C PRO A 110 -10.20 -4.22 17.56
N GLU A 111 -11.30 -4.49 18.26
CA GLU A 111 -12.55 -3.76 18.17
C GLU A 111 -12.35 -2.23 18.33
N ASN A 112 -11.60 -1.81 19.33
CA ASN A 112 -11.31 -0.40 19.58
C ASN A 112 -10.50 0.29 18.47
N ALA A 113 -9.63 -0.46 17.78
CA ALA A 113 -8.88 0.04 16.63
C ALA A 113 -9.77 0.14 15.38
N THR A 114 -10.70 -0.80 15.22
CA THR A 114 -11.69 -0.79 14.14
C THR A 114 -12.63 0.41 14.24
N GLU A 115 -13.10 0.77 15.44
CA GLU A 115 -13.91 1.95 15.65
C GLU A 115 -13.16 3.24 15.26
N THR A 116 -11.91 3.39 15.72
CA THR A 116 -11.05 4.52 15.34
C THR A 116 -10.85 4.59 13.83
N ALA A 117 -10.61 3.46 13.19
CA ALA A 117 -10.44 3.38 11.74
C ALA A 117 -11.70 3.85 10.98
N ASN A 118 -12.86 3.41 11.41
CA ASN A 118 -14.14 3.79 10.79
C ASN A 118 -14.48 5.28 10.97
N ASN A 119 -13.93 5.92 11.99
CA ASN A 119 -14.08 7.34 12.24
C ASN A 119 -13.02 8.23 11.56
N GLY A 120 -12.19 7.67 10.68
CA GLY A 120 -11.19 8.40 9.90
C GLY A 120 -9.85 8.60 10.62
N GLY A 121 -9.64 7.96 11.76
CA GLY A 121 -8.38 8.02 12.50
C GLY A 121 -7.32 7.02 12.03
N CYS A 122 -7.48 6.41 10.85
CA CYS A 122 -6.60 5.37 10.35
C CYS A 122 -6.32 5.51 8.84
N ALA A 123 -5.09 5.25 8.46
CA ALA A 123 -4.71 5.01 7.07
C ALA A 123 -4.36 3.53 6.87
N VAL A 124 -4.94 2.91 5.86
CA VAL A 124 -4.59 1.54 5.43
C VAL A 124 -3.55 1.63 4.33
N VAL A 125 -2.49 0.83 4.45
CA VAL A 125 -1.43 0.79 3.45
C VAL A 125 -1.29 -0.60 2.88
N CYS A 126 -1.47 -0.73 1.57
CA CYS A 126 -1.19 -1.96 0.83
C CYS A 126 0.24 -1.92 0.27
N ILE A 127 1.12 -2.73 0.82
CA ILE A 127 2.48 -2.89 0.30
C ILE A 127 2.45 -3.97 -0.79
N MET A 128 2.75 -3.56 -2.01
CA MET A 128 2.74 -4.41 -3.20
C MET A 128 4.15 -4.97 -3.45
N ASN A 129 4.28 -6.28 -3.53
CA ASN A 129 5.58 -6.95 -3.73
C ASN A 129 6.03 -6.92 -5.20
N VAL A 130 6.31 -5.73 -5.69
CA VAL A 130 6.84 -5.48 -7.05
C VAL A 130 8.00 -4.49 -7.01
N PRO A 131 9.08 -4.71 -7.78
CA PRO A 131 10.31 -3.92 -7.72
C PRO A 131 10.23 -2.63 -8.58
N VAL A 132 9.18 -1.83 -8.38
CA VAL A 132 9.00 -0.56 -9.10
C VAL A 132 8.87 0.60 -8.13
N TYR A 133 9.28 1.79 -8.56
CA TYR A 133 9.18 3.02 -7.78
C TYR A 133 7.84 3.70 -8.04
N LYS A 134 6.80 3.30 -7.31
CA LYS A 134 5.44 3.83 -7.47
C LYS A 134 4.70 3.82 -6.16
N GLY A 135 3.83 4.81 -5.99
CA GLY A 135 2.90 4.92 -4.88
C GLY A 135 1.68 5.75 -5.27
N LEU A 136 0.61 5.60 -4.52
CA LEU A 136 -0.62 6.37 -4.69
C LEU A 136 -1.45 6.31 -3.41
N VAL A 137 -2.05 7.44 -3.05
CA VAL A 137 -3.02 7.51 -1.96
C VAL A 137 -4.40 7.87 -2.48
N ASN A 138 -5.40 7.10 -2.06
CA ASN A 138 -6.80 7.37 -2.33
C ASN A 138 -7.49 7.91 -1.07
N TYR A 139 -8.16 9.03 -1.23
CA TYR A 139 -8.91 9.73 -0.21
C TYR A 139 -10.39 9.58 -0.44
N TYR A 140 -11.10 9.05 0.54
CA TYR A 140 -12.56 8.86 0.48
C TYR A 140 -13.23 9.80 1.48
N THR A 141 -13.50 11.02 1.05
CA THR A 141 -14.09 12.09 1.90
C THR A 141 -15.42 11.68 2.54
N GLY A 142 -16.27 10.96 1.81
CA GLY A 142 -17.57 10.49 2.31
C GLY A 142 -17.46 9.48 3.46
N THR A 143 -16.42 8.65 3.46
CA THR A 143 -16.20 7.63 4.49
C THR A 143 -15.04 7.97 5.44
N LYS A 144 -14.34 9.08 5.19
CA LYS A 144 -13.12 9.49 5.89
C LYS A 144 -12.02 8.40 5.89
N ARG A 145 -11.99 7.54 4.88
CA ARG A 145 -11.03 6.45 4.74
C ARG A 145 -9.87 6.87 3.86
N THR A 146 -8.67 6.52 4.26
CA THR A 146 -7.46 6.74 3.49
C THR A 146 -6.81 5.40 3.19
N ILE A 147 -6.56 5.13 1.92
CA ILE A 147 -5.91 3.89 1.48
C ILE A 147 -4.75 4.25 0.57
N GLY A 148 -3.53 3.88 1.01
CA GLY A 148 -2.32 4.04 0.23
C GLY A 148 -1.86 2.72 -0.40
N PHE A 149 -1.29 2.81 -1.58
CA PHE A 149 -0.59 1.72 -2.25
C PHE A 149 0.86 2.11 -2.44
N VAL A 150 1.77 1.21 -2.09
CA VAL A 150 3.21 1.45 -2.25
C VAL A 150 3.85 0.19 -2.81
N CYS A 151 4.58 0.34 -3.91
CA CYS A 151 5.35 -0.73 -4.50
C CYS A 151 6.69 -0.90 -3.76
N ALA A 152 7.01 -2.16 -3.41
CA ALA A 152 8.22 -2.51 -2.68
C ALA A 152 9.42 -2.57 -3.61
N SER A 153 9.88 -1.41 -4.11
CA SER A 153 11.07 -1.36 -4.97
C SER A 153 12.31 -1.85 -4.21
N THR A 154 13.07 -2.72 -4.83
CA THR A 154 14.37 -3.18 -4.33
C THR A 154 15.47 -2.17 -4.67
N GLY A 155 15.36 -0.95 -4.19
CA GLY A 155 16.46 0.00 -4.24
C GLY A 155 17.52 -0.42 -3.22
N THR A 156 18.75 -0.56 -3.67
CA THR A 156 19.88 -1.01 -2.86
C THR A 156 20.34 0.06 -1.88
N THR A 157 20.49 -0.37 -0.63
CA THR A 157 21.54 0.01 0.33
C THR A 157 21.62 1.42 0.92
N GLY A 158 21.43 1.50 2.21
CA GLY A 158 22.22 2.34 3.12
C GLY A 158 21.69 3.71 3.51
N SER A 159 20.77 4.28 2.83
CA SER A 159 19.96 5.43 3.25
C SER A 159 18.55 5.25 2.72
N MET A 160 17.57 5.99 3.23
CA MET A 160 16.18 5.93 2.73
C MET A 160 16.15 6.13 1.21
N THR A 161 16.19 5.05 0.45
CA THR A 161 16.22 5.07 -1.01
C THR A 161 15.13 4.15 -1.55
N GLY A 162 14.53 4.52 -2.65
CA GLY A 162 13.52 3.70 -3.32
C GLY A 162 12.24 3.55 -2.49
N TYR A 163 11.99 2.35 -2.00
CA TYR A 163 10.75 1.99 -1.33
C TYR A 163 10.42 2.86 -0.10
N GLU A 164 11.37 3.11 0.78
CA GLU A 164 11.16 3.92 1.99
C GLU A 164 10.80 5.36 1.64
N ASN A 165 11.41 5.94 0.61
CA ASN A 165 11.10 7.29 0.16
C ASN A 165 9.67 7.37 -0.41
N VAL A 166 9.26 6.41 -1.22
CA VAL A 166 7.87 6.34 -1.70
C VAL A 166 6.92 6.18 -0.52
N PHE A 167 7.24 5.31 0.43
CA PHE A 167 6.41 5.12 1.62
C PHE A 167 6.28 6.41 2.44
N VAL A 168 7.37 7.11 2.69
CA VAL A 168 7.36 8.40 3.40
C VAL A 168 6.55 9.45 2.65
N HIS A 169 6.74 9.56 1.33
CA HIS A 169 6.01 10.50 0.48
C HIS A 169 4.50 10.22 0.50
N GLU A 170 4.11 9.00 0.16
CA GLU A 170 2.71 8.64 0.05
C GLU A 170 2.03 8.56 1.43
N ILE A 171 2.63 7.85 2.37
CA ILE A 171 1.97 7.58 3.64
C ILE A 171 2.21 8.71 4.63
N GLY A 172 3.43 9.15 4.79
CA GLY A 172 3.74 10.30 5.63
C GLY A 172 3.12 11.58 5.07
N GLY A 173 3.44 11.91 3.81
CA GLY A 173 2.97 13.14 3.17
C GLY A 173 1.48 13.16 2.96
N HIS A 174 0.96 12.25 2.15
CA HIS A 174 -0.45 12.29 1.74
C HIS A 174 -1.40 11.63 2.73
N ALA A 175 -1.16 10.36 3.11
CA ALA A 175 -2.14 9.60 3.87
C ALA A 175 -2.34 10.10 5.31
N ILE A 176 -1.27 10.48 6.00
CA ILE A 176 -1.30 10.93 7.39
C ILE A 176 -1.19 12.47 7.47
N GLY A 177 -0.24 13.05 6.73
CA GLY A 177 0.05 14.47 6.76
C GLY A 177 -0.94 15.35 5.99
N HIS A 178 -1.75 14.76 5.10
CA HIS A 178 -2.71 15.46 4.24
C HIS A 178 -2.07 16.58 3.38
N LEU A 179 -0.82 16.40 3.02
CA LEU A 179 -0.08 17.34 2.19
C LEU A 179 -0.43 17.14 0.71
N ALA A 180 -0.47 18.23 -0.04
CA ALA A 180 -0.58 18.18 -1.49
C ALA A 180 0.80 18.13 -2.13
N ASP A 181 0.89 17.53 -3.32
CA ASP A 181 2.10 17.62 -4.14
C ASP A 181 2.34 19.05 -4.60
N CYS A 182 3.59 19.50 -4.48
CA CYS A 182 4.03 20.80 -4.95
C CYS A 182 4.72 20.70 -6.32
N TYR A 183 4.18 19.91 -7.25
CA TYR A 183 4.70 19.93 -8.63
C TYR A 183 3.96 20.95 -9.45
N ILE A 184 4.73 21.72 -10.21
CA ILE A 184 4.17 22.47 -11.34
C ILE A 184 4.23 21.50 -12.52
N SER A 185 3.09 20.97 -12.94
CA SER A 185 3.01 20.26 -14.21
C SER A 185 3.23 21.27 -15.35
N SER A 186 4.34 21.15 -16.02
CA SER A 186 4.63 21.90 -17.26
C SER A 186 3.86 21.30 -18.42
#